data_efbf1bf1e9e15c18a89486251c5095c9
#
_entry.id   efbf1bf1e9e15c18a89486251c5095c9
#
_cell.length_a   1.000
_cell.length_b   1.000
_cell.length_c   1.000
_cell.angle_alpha   90.00
_cell.angle_beta   90.00
_cell.angle_gamma   90.00
#
_symmetry.space_group_name_H-M   'P 1'
#
loop_
_entity.id
_entity.type
_entity.pdbx_description
1 polymer ?
#
loop_
_entity_poly.entity_id
_entity_poly.type
_entity_poly.pdbx_seq_one_letter_code
_entity_poly.pdbx_strand_id
1 'polypeptide(L)'
;MNTQSNTYTFLYAAIMVVVVAAVLSFTSLSLKPRQNMNKEIEKKQNILKAVNVASTPANAVELYDKYIVKALIVNVEGETTSNDKSETFKVDLKKENKKDLAVRKLPVFVFNKEGVGEKLIIPVRGKGMWGPIWGFISMESDRKTIFGATFDHQGETPGLGAEIANAEFLAPFTGKQIFDQAGVFTSLKLVKGTASTNPHAFDAVSGGTVTSKGLEAMLQDNLSSYEKFLKSSK
;
A
#
# COMPACT_ATOMS: atom_id res chain seq x y z
N MET A 1 -26.34 -26.10 -44.58
CA MET A 1 -26.25 -26.40 -43.15
C MET A 1 -27.44 -25.78 -42.48
N ASN A 2 -28.25 -26.52 -41.70
CA ASN A 2 -29.45 -25.95 -41.05
C ASN A 2 -29.02 -25.12 -39.82
N THR A 3 -28.93 -23.78 -40.03
CA THR A 3 -28.52 -22.82 -39.00
C THR A 3 -29.54 -22.68 -37.85
N GLN A 4 -30.72 -23.23 -38.01
CA GLN A 4 -31.82 -23.23 -37.03
C GLN A 4 -31.78 -24.47 -36.10
N SER A 5 -30.86 -25.41 -36.31
CA SER A 5 -30.77 -26.61 -35.46
C SER A 5 -30.05 -26.32 -34.15
N ASN A 6 -30.55 -26.95 -33.07
CA ASN A 6 -29.90 -26.82 -31.75
C ASN A 6 -28.42 -27.25 -31.79
N THR A 7 -28.09 -28.27 -32.56
CA THR A 7 -26.70 -28.76 -32.74
C THR A 7 -25.80 -27.69 -33.34
N TYR A 8 -26.28 -26.95 -34.36
CA TYR A 8 -25.53 -25.85 -34.94
C TYR A 8 -25.30 -24.74 -33.93
N THR A 9 -26.35 -24.36 -33.18
CA THR A 9 -26.25 -23.29 -32.17
C THR A 9 -25.26 -23.64 -31.06
N PHE A 10 -25.30 -24.88 -30.55
CA PHE A 10 -24.35 -25.31 -29.51
C PHE A 10 -22.92 -25.39 -30.04
N LEU A 11 -22.72 -25.94 -31.25
CA LEU A 11 -21.38 -26.00 -31.83
C LEU A 11 -20.80 -24.62 -32.10
N TYR A 12 -21.61 -23.72 -32.66
CA TYR A 12 -21.21 -22.32 -32.90
C TYR A 12 -20.83 -21.61 -31.58
N ALA A 13 -21.67 -21.73 -30.55
CA ALA A 13 -21.39 -21.14 -29.23
C ALA A 13 -20.10 -21.71 -28.61
N ALA A 14 -19.89 -23.03 -28.69
CA ALA A 14 -18.68 -23.67 -28.17
C ALA A 14 -17.43 -23.18 -28.89
N ILE A 15 -17.43 -23.11 -30.24
CA ILE A 15 -16.31 -22.58 -31.02
C ILE A 15 -16.04 -21.12 -30.66
N MET A 16 -17.06 -20.28 -30.57
CA MET A 16 -16.92 -18.89 -30.19
C MET A 16 -16.28 -18.73 -28.82
N VAL A 17 -16.72 -19.49 -27.82
CA VAL A 17 -16.14 -19.45 -26.47
C VAL A 17 -14.67 -19.87 -26.49
N VAL A 18 -14.31 -20.94 -27.21
CA VAL A 18 -12.94 -21.40 -27.31
C VAL A 18 -12.04 -20.37 -28.00
N VAL A 19 -12.50 -19.77 -29.12
CA VAL A 19 -11.74 -18.75 -29.82
C VAL A 19 -11.51 -17.50 -28.94
N VAL A 20 -12.58 -17.01 -28.30
CA VAL A 20 -12.47 -15.84 -27.41
C VAL A 20 -11.55 -16.13 -26.22
N ALA A 21 -11.68 -17.31 -25.59
CA ALA A 21 -10.83 -17.70 -24.47
C ALA A 21 -9.35 -17.80 -24.89
N ALA A 22 -9.06 -18.38 -26.06
CA ALA A 22 -7.70 -18.48 -26.61
C ALA A 22 -7.09 -17.09 -26.85
N VAL A 23 -7.84 -16.17 -27.51
CA VAL A 23 -7.37 -14.80 -27.77
C VAL A 23 -7.12 -14.05 -26.48
N LEU A 24 -8.05 -14.09 -25.53
CA LEU A 24 -7.90 -13.41 -24.23
C LEU A 24 -6.72 -13.98 -23.42
N SER A 25 -6.56 -15.31 -23.41
CA SER A 25 -5.45 -15.96 -22.72
C SER A 25 -4.11 -15.58 -23.32
N PHE A 26 -3.97 -15.64 -24.65
CA PHE A 26 -2.76 -15.22 -25.35
C PHE A 26 -2.40 -13.76 -25.07
N THR A 27 -3.39 -12.85 -25.21
CA THR A 27 -3.19 -11.42 -24.92
C THR A 27 -2.77 -11.19 -23.48
N SER A 28 -3.44 -11.83 -22.52
CA SER A 28 -3.12 -11.72 -21.10
C SER A 28 -1.69 -12.18 -20.79
N LEU A 29 -1.27 -13.33 -21.31
CA LEU A 29 0.08 -13.86 -21.14
C LEU A 29 1.15 -12.96 -21.78
N SER A 30 0.89 -12.47 -22.99
CA SER A 30 1.79 -11.57 -23.72
C SER A 30 2.01 -10.24 -23.00
N LEU A 31 0.97 -9.70 -22.35
CA LEU A 31 1.06 -8.41 -21.62
C LEU A 31 1.62 -8.55 -20.19
N LYS A 32 1.64 -9.75 -19.62
CA LYS A 32 2.03 -9.99 -18.23
C LYS A 32 3.42 -9.43 -17.83
N PRO A 33 4.49 -9.56 -18.64
CA PRO A 33 5.79 -8.98 -18.32
C PRO A 33 5.72 -7.44 -18.19
N ARG A 34 5.03 -6.77 -19.10
CA ARG A 34 4.85 -5.30 -19.07
C ARG A 34 4.03 -4.87 -17.86
N GLN A 35 2.97 -5.60 -17.54
CA GLN A 35 2.16 -5.33 -16.34
C GLN A 35 2.97 -5.46 -15.05
N ASN A 36 3.83 -6.49 -14.95
CA ASN A 36 4.68 -6.67 -13.78
C ASN A 36 5.69 -5.52 -13.64
N MET A 37 6.33 -5.12 -14.73
CA MET A 37 7.24 -3.98 -14.74
C MET A 37 6.54 -2.67 -14.33
N ASN A 38 5.34 -2.41 -14.87
CA ASN A 38 4.57 -1.23 -14.49
C ASN A 38 4.20 -1.24 -13.00
N LYS A 39 3.81 -2.39 -12.44
CA LYS A 39 3.54 -2.53 -11.00
C LYS A 39 4.77 -2.26 -10.12
N GLU A 40 5.95 -2.66 -10.56
CA GLU A 40 7.20 -2.37 -9.84
C GLU A 40 7.51 -0.87 -9.87
N ILE A 41 7.34 -0.22 -11.03
CA ILE A 41 7.53 1.23 -11.20
C ILE A 41 6.53 1.98 -10.32
N GLU A 42 5.26 1.61 -10.36
CA GLU A 42 4.19 2.19 -9.53
C GLU A 42 4.48 2.04 -8.03
N LYS A 43 4.93 0.85 -7.59
CA LYS A 43 5.34 0.64 -6.20
C LYS A 43 6.48 1.59 -5.79
N LYS A 44 7.50 1.77 -6.66
CA LYS A 44 8.59 2.72 -6.41
C LYS A 44 8.09 4.17 -6.35
N GLN A 45 7.18 4.57 -7.24
CA GLN A 45 6.55 5.88 -7.21
C GLN A 45 5.77 6.12 -5.92
N ASN A 46 4.99 5.13 -5.46
CA ASN A 46 4.21 5.23 -4.22
C ASN A 46 5.11 5.31 -2.97
N ILE A 47 6.24 4.58 -2.95
CA ILE A 47 7.25 4.71 -1.89
C ILE A 47 7.85 6.13 -1.88
N LEU A 48 8.21 6.67 -3.03
CA LEU A 48 8.75 8.02 -3.15
C LEU A 48 7.72 9.10 -2.80
N LYS A 49 6.46 8.90 -3.23
CA LYS A 49 5.35 9.81 -2.91
C LYS A 49 5.11 9.90 -1.39
N ALA A 50 5.25 8.80 -0.66
CA ALA A 50 5.11 8.78 0.80
C ALA A 50 6.15 9.65 1.52
N VAL A 51 7.27 9.96 0.88
CA VAL A 51 8.30 10.89 1.40
C VAL A 51 8.34 12.23 0.63
N ASN A 52 7.23 12.59 0.00
CA ASN A 52 7.03 13.85 -0.74
C ASN A 52 8.05 14.06 -1.89
N VAL A 53 8.52 12.97 -2.49
CA VAL A 53 9.37 13.00 -3.69
C VAL A 53 8.50 12.74 -4.92
N ALA A 54 8.28 13.78 -5.73
CA ALA A 54 7.58 13.65 -7.01
C ALA A 54 8.41 12.81 -7.99
N SER A 55 7.79 11.85 -8.64
CA SER A 55 8.43 11.00 -9.65
C SER A 55 7.49 10.69 -10.80
N THR A 56 8.08 10.41 -11.95
CA THR A 56 7.38 9.92 -13.15
C THR A 56 7.75 8.46 -13.40
N PRO A 57 7.01 7.71 -14.22
CA PRO A 57 7.41 6.34 -14.57
C PRO A 57 8.83 6.25 -15.16
N ALA A 58 9.30 7.30 -15.84
CA ALA A 58 10.62 7.33 -16.47
C ALA A 58 11.78 7.47 -15.48
N ASN A 59 11.58 8.20 -14.36
CA ASN A 59 12.64 8.48 -13.39
C ASN A 59 12.45 7.79 -12.02
N ALA A 60 11.35 7.07 -11.82
CA ALA A 60 11.03 6.45 -10.53
C ALA A 60 12.10 5.44 -10.07
N VAL A 61 12.69 4.68 -11.01
CA VAL A 61 13.72 3.69 -10.70
C VAL A 61 14.99 4.39 -10.19
N GLU A 62 15.45 5.41 -10.92
CA GLU A 62 16.65 6.19 -10.56
C GLU A 62 16.48 6.88 -9.20
N LEU A 63 15.34 7.57 -8.99
CA LEU A 63 15.07 8.28 -7.74
C LEU A 63 14.92 7.32 -6.56
N TYR A 64 14.30 6.15 -6.77
CA TYR A 64 14.20 5.11 -5.76
C TYR A 64 15.59 4.59 -5.37
N ASP A 65 16.44 4.28 -6.35
CA ASP A 65 17.79 3.76 -6.07
C ASP A 65 18.68 4.81 -5.41
N LYS A 66 18.49 6.10 -5.74
CA LYS A 66 19.21 7.23 -5.16
C LYS A 66 18.82 7.50 -3.71
N TYR A 67 17.52 7.48 -3.38
CA TYR A 67 17.04 7.96 -2.08
C TYR A 67 16.66 6.86 -1.10
N ILE A 68 16.32 5.65 -1.56
CA ILE A 68 16.11 4.50 -0.67
C ILE A 68 17.46 3.84 -0.41
N VAL A 69 18.10 4.28 0.65
CA VAL A 69 19.48 3.87 0.98
C VAL A 69 19.59 2.47 1.55
N LYS A 70 18.54 2.01 2.26
CA LYS A 70 18.43 0.66 2.83
C LYS A 70 17.01 0.14 2.70
N ALA A 71 16.87 -1.17 2.69
CA ALA A 71 15.59 -1.83 2.86
C ALA A 71 15.80 -3.06 3.74
N LEU A 72 14.95 -3.21 4.74
CA LEU A 72 15.08 -4.18 5.82
C LEU A 72 13.86 -5.06 5.88
N ILE A 73 14.03 -6.31 6.29
CA ILE A 73 12.93 -7.13 6.79
C ILE A 73 13.12 -7.26 8.28
N VAL A 74 12.11 -6.89 9.05
CA VAL A 74 12.11 -7.06 10.50
C VAL A 74 11.07 -8.10 10.92
N ASN A 75 11.25 -8.67 12.11
CA ASN A 75 10.26 -9.54 12.75
C ASN A 75 9.41 -8.74 13.75
N VAL A 76 8.42 -9.38 14.35
CA VAL A 76 7.53 -8.76 15.34
C VAL A 76 8.27 -8.34 16.62
N GLU A 77 9.41 -8.95 16.91
CA GLU A 77 10.27 -8.58 18.04
C GLU A 77 11.10 -7.31 17.75
N GLY A 78 11.04 -6.79 16.52
CA GLY A 78 11.76 -5.59 16.09
C GLY A 78 13.18 -5.88 15.61
N GLU A 79 13.57 -7.14 15.48
CA GLU A 79 14.90 -7.53 15.04
C GLU A 79 14.98 -7.57 13.51
N THR A 80 16.09 -7.08 12.94
CA THR A 80 16.34 -7.16 11.50
C THR A 80 16.74 -8.57 11.11
N THR A 81 15.94 -9.20 10.24
CA THR A 81 16.17 -10.57 9.74
C THR A 81 16.82 -10.59 8.35
N SER A 82 16.71 -9.51 7.58
CA SER A 82 17.36 -9.36 6.27
C SER A 82 17.61 -7.88 5.97
N ASN A 83 18.73 -7.62 5.26
CA ASN A 83 19.11 -6.30 4.74
C ASN A 83 19.12 -6.28 3.19
N ASP A 84 18.58 -7.31 2.56
CA ASP A 84 18.53 -7.40 1.10
C ASP A 84 17.39 -6.51 0.56
N LYS A 85 17.77 -5.45 -0.17
CA LYS A 85 16.86 -4.50 -0.78
C LYS A 85 15.91 -5.16 -1.79
N SER A 86 16.40 -6.15 -2.55
CA SER A 86 15.59 -6.87 -3.55
C SER A 86 14.60 -7.82 -2.88
N GLU A 87 15.02 -8.54 -1.84
CA GLU A 87 14.12 -9.40 -1.06
C GLU A 87 13.03 -8.56 -0.39
N THR A 88 13.40 -7.48 0.28
CA THR A 88 12.47 -6.57 0.97
C THR A 88 11.45 -5.99 0.00
N PHE A 89 11.89 -5.55 -1.17
CA PHE A 89 10.99 -5.01 -2.20
C PHE A 89 9.96 -6.03 -2.68
N LYS A 90 10.32 -7.32 -2.73
CA LYS A 90 9.46 -8.42 -3.20
C LYS A 90 8.51 -8.97 -2.14
N VAL A 91 8.60 -8.53 -0.88
CA VAL A 91 7.66 -8.97 0.17
C VAL A 91 6.24 -8.62 -0.24
N ASP A 92 5.38 -9.64 -0.25
CA ASP A 92 3.96 -9.55 -0.59
C ASP A 92 3.11 -9.50 0.69
N LEU A 93 2.70 -8.31 1.09
CA LEU A 93 1.87 -8.11 2.28
C LEU A 93 0.54 -8.90 2.24
N LYS A 94 0.00 -9.18 1.05
CA LYS A 94 -1.21 -10.02 0.92
C LYS A 94 -0.96 -11.43 1.46
N LYS A 95 0.24 -11.95 1.29
CA LYS A 95 0.66 -13.26 1.80
C LYS A 95 1.08 -13.16 3.26
N GLU A 96 1.86 -12.13 3.62
CA GLU A 96 2.37 -11.97 4.98
C GLU A 96 1.25 -11.73 5.99
N ASN A 97 0.25 -10.89 5.68
CA ASN A 97 -0.88 -10.61 6.57
C ASN A 97 -1.79 -11.82 6.87
N LYS A 98 -1.63 -12.92 6.11
CA LYS A 98 -2.34 -14.19 6.37
C LYS A 98 -1.59 -15.15 7.29
N LYS A 99 -0.31 -14.88 7.57
CA LYS A 99 0.51 -15.69 8.45
C LYS A 99 0.32 -15.27 9.90
N ASP A 100 0.68 -16.17 10.80
CA ASP A 100 0.80 -15.83 12.21
C ASP A 100 1.83 -14.70 12.39
N LEU A 101 1.55 -13.79 13.32
CA LEU A 101 2.36 -12.59 13.53
C LEU A 101 3.85 -12.91 13.78
N ALA A 102 4.14 -13.98 14.52
CA ALA A 102 5.50 -14.39 14.86
C ALA A 102 6.40 -14.73 13.66
N VAL A 103 5.80 -15.13 12.52
CA VAL A 103 6.55 -15.56 11.31
C VAL A 103 6.40 -14.58 10.15
N ARG A 104 5.79 -13.41 10.37
CA ARG A 104 5.61 -12.39 9.33
C ARG A 104 6.93 -11.72 9.00
N LYS A 105 7.16 -11.51 7.72
CA LYS A 105 8.19 -10.62 7.20
C LYS A 105 7.62 -9.21 7.12
N LEU A 106 8.18 -8.31 7.89
CA LEU A 106 7.75 -6.91 8.00
C LEU A 106 8.75 -6.01 7.25
N PRO A 107 8.48 -5.61 6.00
CA PRO A 107 9.41 -4.80 5.22
C PRO A 107 9.41 -3.34 5.67
N VAL A 108 10.62 -2.75 5.74
CA VAL A 108 10.87 -1.34 6.05
C VAL A 108 11.83 -0.77 5.02
N PHE A 109 11.51 0.39 4.43
CA PHE A 109 12.41 1.10 3.55
C PHE A 109 12.97 2.33 4.26
N VAL A 110 14.27 2.54 4.14
CA VAL A 110 14.96 3.68 4.73
C VAL A 110 15.28 4.68 3.63
N PHE A 111 14.60 5.79 3.68
CA PHE A 111 14.84 6.95 2.82
C PHE A 111 15.87 7.86 3.47
N ASN A 112 16.76 8.43 2.66
CA ASN A 112 17.63 9.53 3.08
C ASN A 112 17.85 10.49 1.91
N LYS A 113 17.66 11.78 2.17
CA LYS A 113 17.90 12.86 1.23
C LYS A 113 18.45 14.06 2.00
N GLU A 114 19.50 14.69 1.46
CA GLU A 114 20.05 15.91 1.99
C GLU A 114 18.97 17.00 2.15
N GLY A 115 18.98 17.69 3.28
CA GLY A 115 17.97 18.70 3.64
C GLY A 115 16.64 18.14 4.17
N VAL A 116 16.35 16.84 4.01
CA VAL A 116 15.14 16.16 4.54
C VAL A 116 15.48 15.20 5.68
N GLY A 117 16.67 14.59 5.61
CA GLY A 117 17.13 13.59 6.56
C GLY A 117 16.53 12.19 6.34
N GLU A 118 16.76 11.31 7.32
CA GLU A 118 16.31 9.91 7.28
C GLU A 118 14.84 9.79 7.65
N LYS A 119 14.10 8.99 6.87
CA LYS A 119 12.70 8.60 7.12
C LYS A 119 12.56 7.10 6.99
N LEU A 120 11.71 6.50 7.82
CA LEU A 120 11.31 5.10 7.68
C LEU A 120 10.01 5.03 6.88
N ILE A 121 9.92 4.13 5.91
CA ILE A 121 8.72 3.94 5.11
C ILE A 121 8.21 2.53 5.34
N ILE A 122 6.98 2.44 5.82
CA ILE A 122 6.30 1.19 6.18
C ILE A 122 5.16 0.97 5.20
N PRO A 123 5.14 -0.14 4.46
CA PRO A 123 4.01 -0.50 3.62
C PRO A 123 2.85 -1.01 4.46
N VAL A 124 1.65 -0.66 4.08
CA VAL A 124 0.40 -1.09 4.72
C VAL A 124 -0.57 -1.67 3.70
N ARG A 125 -1.36 -2.66 4.11
CA ARG A 125 -2.35 -3.30 3.25
C ARG A 125 -3.56 -3.75 4.06
N GLY A 126 -4.76 -3.45 3.54
CA GLY A 126 -6.03 -3.79 4.15
C GLY A 126 -7.11 -4.07 3.12
N LYS A 127 -8.37 -3.91 3.56
CA LYS A 127 -9.56 -4.11 2.75
C LYS A 127 -10.47 -2.89 2.87
N GLY A 128 -10.82 -2.30 1.72
CA GLY A 128 -11.85 -1.29 1.60
C GLY A 128 -13.24 -1.92 1.40
N MET A 129 -14.16 -1.15 0.83
CA MET A 129 -15.52 -1.60 0.56
C MET A 129 -15.57 -2.59 -0.61
N TRP A 130 -14.93 -2.28 -1.73
CA TRP A 130 -14.98 -3.05 -2.96
C TRP A 130 -13.77 -3.94 -3.21
N GLY A 131 -12.68 -3.71 -2.52
CA GLY A 131 -11.47 -4.49 -2.73
C GLY A 131 -10.33 -4.16 -1.78
N PRO A 132 -9.13 -4.64 -2.09
CA PRO A 132 -7.96 -4.30 -1.30
C PRO A 132 -7.63 -2.80 -1.44
N ILE A 133 -7.18 -2.25 -0.32
CA ILE A 133 -6.53 -0.95 -0.23
C ILE A 133 -5.11 -1.16 0.28
N TRP A 134 -4.18 -0.31 -0.11
CA TRP A 134 -2.78 -0.38 0.31
C TRP A 134 -2.15 0.99 0.32
N GLY A 135 -0.94 1.07 0.81
CA GLY A 135 -0.20 2.31 0.79
C GLY A 135 1.13 2.21 1.53
N PHE A 136 1.69 3.38 1.79
CA PHE A 136 2.93 3.54 2.51
C PHE A 136 2.79 4.69 3.51
N ILE A 137 3.24 4.47 4.73
CA ILE A 137 3.37 5.49 5.76
C ILE A 137 4.85 5.76 5.95
N SER A 138 5.25 7.00 5.82
CA SER A 138 6.60 7.43 6.19
C SER A 138 6.60 8.08 7.57
N MET A 139 7.61 7.72 8.37
CA MET A 139 7.79 8.19 9.73
C MET A 139 8.97 9.15 9.80
N GLU A 140 8.87 10.16 10.65
CA GLU A 140 9.98 11.02 11.05
C GLU A 140 11.09 10.18 11.74
N SER A 141 12.25 10.80 11.96
CA SER A 141 13.37 10.17 12.67
C SER A 141 13.05 9.79 14.12
N ASP A 142 12.02 10.39 14.72
CA ASP A 142 11.49 10.04 16.03
C ASP A 142 10.72 8.71 16.05
N ARG A 143 10.40 8.16 14.85
CA ARG A 143 9.63 6.92 14.65
C ARG A 143 8.22 6.93 15.25
N LYS A 144 7.70 8.08 15.61
CA LYS A 144 6.39 8.31 16.22
C LYS A 144 5.49 9.18 15.37
N THR A 145 6.08 10.18 14.72
CA THR A 145 5.39 11.18 13.92
C THR A 145 5.39 10.79 12.45
N ILE A 146 4.23 10.88 11.81
CA ILE A 146 4.09 10.63 10.37
C ILE A 146 4.66 11.81 9.60
N PHE A 147 5.61 11.55 8.71
CA PHE A 147 6.15 12.52 7.76
C PHE A 147 5.26 12.67 6.54
N GLY A 148 4.67 11.57 6.05
CA GLY A 148 3.76 11.56 4.92
C GLY A 148 3.11 10.21 4.74
N ALA A 149 2.10 10.18 3.89
CA ALA A 149 1.34 8.97 3.58
C ALA A 149 0.98 8.92 2.10
N THR A 150 0.81 7.72 1.59
CA THR A 150 0.16 7.48 0.30
C THR A 150 -0.73 6.26 0.42
N PHE A 151 -1.94 6.35 -0.12
CA PHE A 151 -2.86 5.23 -0.21
C PHE A 151 -3.33 5.05 -1.64
N ASP A 152 -3.77 3.83 -1.92
CA ASP A 152 -4.28 3.43 -3.22
C ASP A 152 -5.29 2.30 -3.04
N HIS A 153 -6.06 1.99 -4.06
CA HIS A 153 -7.14 1.03 -4.02
C HIS A 153 -7.27 0.26 -5.33
N GLN A 154 -7.90 -0.90 -5.30
CA GLN A 154 -8.13 -1.68 -6.52
C GLN A 154 -9.37 -1.22 -7.31
N GLY A 155 -10.44 -0.78 -6.63
CA GLY A 155 -11.71 -0.53 -7.32
C GLY A 155 -12.74 0.20 -6.46
N GLU A 156 -12.29 1.08 -5.57
CA GLU A 156 -13.21 1.94 -4.81
C GLU A 156 -13.90 2.94 -5.74
N THR A 157 -15.10 3.38 -5.38
CA THR A 157 -15.91 4.27 -6.19
C THR A 157 -15.34 5.69 -6.21
N PRO A 158 -15.09 6.30 -7.42
CA PRO A 158 -14.70 7.70 -7.53
C PRO A 158 -15.68 8.65 -6.83
N GLY A 159 -15.17 9.69 -6.20
CA GLY A 159 -15.97 10.64 -5.38
C GLY A 159 -16.39 10.09 -4.02
N LEU A 160 -16.10 8.82 -3.72
CA LEU A 160 -16.39 8.16 -2.45
C LEU A 160 -15.10 7.51 -1.89
N GLY A 161 -15.06 6.17 -1.80
CA GLY A 161 -13.90 5.45 -1.25
C GLY A 161 -12.58 5.70 -1.99
N ALA A 162 -12.60 6.01 -3.29
CA ALA A 162 -11.41 6.31 -4.07
C ALA A 162 -10.66 7.58 -3.61
N GLU A 163 -11.35 8.48 -2.90
CA GLU A 163 -10.75 9.74 -2.42
C GLU A 163 -9.61 9.53 -1.42
N ILE A 164 -9.47 8.33 -0.85
CA ILE A 164 -8.31 8.00 0.01
C ILE A 164 -6.96 8.17 -0.70
N ALA A 165 -6.92 8.16 -2.03
CA ALA A 165 -5.71 8.32 -2.82
C ALA A 165 -5.38 9.78 -3.16
N ASN A 166 -6.31 10.72 -2.90
CA ASN A 166 -6.19 12.12 -3.26
C ASN A 166 -5.30 12.91 -2.31
N ALA A 167 -4.60 13.91 -2.84
CA ALA A 167 -3.66 14.73 -2.07
C ALA A 167 -4.34 15.45 -0.89
N GLU A 168 -5.57 15.92 -1.06
CA GLU A 168 -6.36 16.60 -0.02
C GLU A 168 -6.64 15.67 1.17
N PHE A 169 -6.92 14.39 0.92
CA PHE A 169 -7.11 13.39 1.96
C PHE A 169 -5.78 12.99 2.64
N LEU A 170 -4.69 12.96 1.88
CA LEU A 170 -3.37 12.53 2.37
C LEU A 170 -2.67 13.60 3.20
N ALA A 171 -2.83 14.88 2.85
CA ALA A 171 -2.10 15.99 3.49
C ALA A 171 -2.28 16.06 5.02
N PRO A 172 -3.48 15.83 5.60
CA PRO A 172 -3.68 15.85 7.05
C PRO A 172 -2.97 14.75 7.84
N PHE A 173 -2.42 13.73 7.18
CA PHE A 173 -1.67 12.68 7.87
C PHE A 173 -0.29 13.17 8.35
N THR A 174 0.28 14.17 7.69
CA THR A 174 1.56 14.77 8.09
C THR A 174 1.45 15.39 9.49
N GLY A 175 2.40 15.05 10.37
CA GLY A 175 2.41 15.51 11.76
C GLY A 175 1.54 14.71 12.72
N LYS A 176 0.73 13.76 12.24
CA LYS A 176 -0.02 12.83 13.10
C LYS A 176 0.91 11.88 13.81
N GLN A 177 0.49 11.42 14.98
CA GLN A 177 1.28 10.54 15.85
C GLN A 177 0.58 9.20 16.07
N ILE A 178 1.36 8.12 16.04
CA ILE A 178 0.87 6.75 16.23
C ILE A 178 1.12 6.23 17.66
N PHE A 179 1.80 6.99 18.50
CA PHE A 179 1.97 6.72 19.93
C PHE A 179 1.49 7.92 20.73
N ASP A 180 0.89 7.68 21.89
CA ASP A 180 0.51 8.71 22.85
C ASP A 180 1.73 9.26 23.61
N GLN A 181 1.46 10.20 24.54
CA GLN A 181 2.51 10.82 25.37
C GLN A 181 3.20 9.82 26.31
N ALA A 182 2.50 8.74 26.70
CA ALA A 182 3.05 7.67 27.51
C ALA A 182 3.85 6.64 26.68
N GLY A 183 3.91 6.81 25.35
CA GLY A 183 4.55 5.87 24.44
C GLY A 183 3.72 4.60 24.18
N VAL A 184 2.42 4.64 24.46
CA VAL A 184 1.51 3.54 24.12
C VAL A 184 1.07 3.68 22.66
N PHE A 185 1.07 2.57 21.92
CA PHE A 185 0.62 2.55 20.53
C PHE A 185 -0.90 2.80 20.44
N THR A 186 -1.28 3.84 19.74
CA THR A 186 -2.69 4.28 19.57
C THR A 186 -3.19 4.16 18.15
N SER A 187 -2.27 4.09 17.15
CA SER A 187 -2.58 4.25 15.74
C SER A 187 -3.32 5.57 15.43
N LEU A 188 -3.98 5.64 14.28
CA LEU A 188 -4.85 6.76 13.93
C LEU A 188 -6.32 6.31 13.93
N LYS A 189 -7.17 7.08 14.60
CA LYS A 189 -8.61 6.80 14.70
C LYS A 189 -9.40 7.60 13.68
N LEU A 190 -10.43 6.97 13.14
CA LEU A 190 -11.38 7.60 12.25
C LEU A 190 -12.33 8.51 13.05
N VAL A 191 -12.45 9.75 12.60
CA VAL A 191 -13.39 10.74 13.18
C VAL A 191 -14.17 11.42 12.05
N LYS A 192 -15.10 12.31 12.41
CA LYS A 192 -15.87 13.10 11.45
C LYS A 192 -15.69 14.59 11.77
N GLY A 193 -14.90 15.27 10.92
CA GLY A 193 -14.75 16.74 10.95
C GLY A 193 -13.99 17.30 12.16
N THR A 194 -13.29 16.46 12.94
CA THR A 194 -12.56 16.89 14.15
C THR A 194 -11.11 16.45 14.19
N ALA A 195 -10.60 15.86 13.11
CA ALA A 195 -9.24 15.31 13.08
C ALA A 195 -8.15 16.38 13.17
N SER A 196 -8.43 17.63 12.79
CA SER A 196 -7.43 18.71 12.81
C SER A 196 -6.86 19.00 14.20
N THR A 197 -7.68 18.83 15.26
CA THR A 197 -7.29 19.06 16.66
C THR A 197 -6.76 17.82 17.36
N ASN A 198 -6.88 16.63 16.76
CA ASN A 198 -6.44 15.38 17.36
C ASN A 198 -5.23 14.80 16.61
N PRO A 199 -4.04 14.69 17.26
CA PRO A 199 -2.85 14.14 16.64
C PRO A 199 -2.98 12.64 16.30
N HIS A 200 -3.95 11.94 16.88
CA HIS A 200 -4.17 10.51 16.69
C HIS A 200 -5.43 10.20 15.87
N ALA A 201 -5.86 11.12 15.00
CA ALA A 201 -7.07 10.94 14.23
C ALA A 201 -6.96 11.48 12.79
N PHE A 202 -7.79 10.92 11.91
CA PHE A 202 -8.02 11.42 10.56
C PHE A 202 -9.50 11.47 10.25
N ASP A 203 -9.91 12.36 9.34
CA ASP A 203 -11.30 12.52 8.97
C ASP A 203 -11.75 11.48 7.95
N ALA A 204 -12.99 11.02 8.09
CA ALA A 204 -13.61 10.11 7.12
C ALA A 204 -13.81 10.80 5.76
N VAL A 205 -13.67 10.03 4.68
CA VAL A 205 -14.16 10.44 3.37
C VAL A 205 -15.67 10.54 3.40
N SER A 206 -16.21 11.68 2.96
CA SER A 206 -17.66 11.87 2.85
C SER A 206 -18.27 10.84 1.90
N GLY A 207 -19.29 10.11 2.33
CA GLY A 207 -19.86 8.99 1.59
C GLY A 207 -18.99 7.73 1.50
N GLY A 208 -17.71 7.79 1.92
CA GLY A 208 -16.75 6.69 1.90
C GLY A 208 -16.50 6.03 3.27
N THR A 209 -17.49 5.99 4.16
CA THR A 209 -17.31 5.55 5.56
C THR A 209 -16.79 4.13 5.69
N VAL A 210 -17.21 3.19 4.84
CA VAL A 210 -16.76 1.78 4.90
C VAL A 210 -15.28 1.69 4.53
N THR A 211 -14.86 2.36 3.46
CA THR A 211 -13.46 2.43 3.03
C THR A 211 -12.59 3.13 4.08
N SER A 212 -13.09 4.20 4.69
CA SER A 212 -12.39 4.92 5.77
C SER A 212 -12.20 4.07 7.02
N LYS A 213 -13.21 3.25 7.40
CA LYS A 213 -13.07 2.24 8.47
C LYS A 213 -12.08 1.14 8.09
N GLY A 214 -12.08 0.71 6.82
CA GLY A 214 -11.09 -0.22 6.30
C GLY A 214 -9.67 0.33 6.39
N LEU A 215 -9.50 1.64 6.13
CA LEU A 215 -8.22 2.33 6.29
C LEU A 215 -7.79 2.40 7.77
N GLU A 216 -8.69 2.74 8.68
CA GLU A 216 -8.41 2.71 10.13
C GLU A 216 -7.92 1.34 10.58
N ALA A 217 -8.65 0.28 10.23
CA ALA A 217 -8.25 -1.09 10.54
C ALA A 217 -6.90 -1.46 9.90
N MET A 218 -6.67 -1.08 8.64
CA MET A 218 -5.41 -1.29 7.94
C MET A 218 -4.24 -0.65 8.70
N LEU A 219 -4.38 0.59 9.14
CA LEU A 219 -3.33 1.29 9.88
C LEU A 219 -3.09 0.63 11.24
N GLN A 220 -4.17 0.33 11.98
CA GLN A 220 -4.08 -0.32 13.28
C GLN A 220 -3.37 -1.68 13.17
N ASP A 221 -3.81 -2.56 12.27
CA ASP A 221 -3.33 -3.94 12.17
C ASP A 221 -1.89 -4.02 11.65
N ASN A 222 -1.56 -3.18 10.65
CA ASN A 222 -0.20 -3.22 10.11
C ASN A 222 0.80 -2.52 11.03
N LEU A 223 0.53 -1.29 11.49
CA LEU A 223 1.50 -0.54 12.28
C LEU A 223 1.74 -1.15 13.66
N SER A 224 0.74 -1.81 14.29
CA SER A 224 0.94 -2.54 15.54
C SER A 224 2.00 -3.64 15.41
N SER A 225 2.12 -4.27 14.23
CA SER A 225 3.14 -5.29 13.98
C SER A 225 4.56 -4.75 14.03
N TYR A 226 4.75 -3.44 13.82
CA TYR A 226 6.05 -2.77 13.88
C TYR A 226 6.32 -2.09 15.22
N GLU A 227 5.43 -2.20 16.21
CA GLU A 227 5.51 -1.45 17.47
C GLU A 227 6.88 -1.58 18.15
N LYS A 228 7.38 -2.81 18.32
CA LYS A 228 8.68 -3.05 18.94
C LYS A 228 9.83 -2.46 18.14
N PHE A 229 9.80 -2.59 16.80
CA PHE A 229 10.80 -1.99 15.92
C PHE A 229 10.80 -0.46 16.00
N LEU A 230 9.62 0.15 16.03
CA LEU A 230 9.50 1.61 16.13
C LEU A 230 9.92 2.15 17.50
N LYS A 231 9.71 1.38 18.57
CA LYS A 231 10.15 1.72 19.94
C LYS A 231 11.63 1.44 20.21
N SER A 232 12.27 0.57 19.42
CA SER A 232 13.70 0.29 19.61
C SER A 232 14.51 1.55 19.34
N SER A 233 15.36 1.92 20.29
CA SER A 233 16.35 2.97 20.12
C SER A 233 17.30 2.62 18.97
N LYS A 234 17.76 3.65 18.22
CA LYS A 234 18.85 3.49 17.25
C LYS A 234 20.11 3.04 17.97
#